data_aa99dea9fb553f7dc0814b21494e4c53
#
_entry.id   aa99dea9fb553f7dc0814b21494e4c53
#
_cell.length_a   1.000
_cell.length_b   1.000
_cell.length_c   1.000
_cell.angle_alpha   90.00
_cell.angle_beta   90.00
_cell.angle_gamma   90.00
#
_symmetry.space_group_name_H-M   'P 1'
#
loop_
_entity.id
_entity.type
_entity.pdbx_description
1 polymer ?
#
loop_
_entity_poly.entity_id
_entity_poly.type
_entity_poly.pdbx_seq_one_letter_code
_entity_poly.pdbx_strand_id
1 'polypeptide(L)'
;MDKYEYKLRLEEIKTLNKKGRFQESAQIADTIDWKKVRNTSTLGIISDVYKINRRFDDAREILLLANEKSPQNRRIVYALCDLAIKTGQVVEAVEYYKQFVQLSPNDNSKYILLYKIYEAQDISLEERIAVLKEYKKREYNEKWAYELAFLYHRVGLATECVEECDQLILWFGEGKYVLKAMELKRLYVPLSPAQQQLYDSQ
;
A
#
# COMPACT_ATOMS: atom_id res chain seq x y z
N MET A 1 15.44 -0.30 31.25
CA MET A 1 14.00 -0.65 31.22
C MET A 1 13.84 -2.13 31.46
N ASP A 2 13.04 -2.52 32.44
CA ASP A 2 12.76 -3.92 32.70
C ASP A 2 11.62 -4.45 31.81
N LYS A 3 11.39 -5.75 31.86
CA LYS A 3 10.40 -6.44 31.03
C LYS A 3 8.95 -5.94 31.29
N TYR A 4 8.65 -5.60 32.51
CA TYR A 4 7.31 -5.14 32.90
C TYR A 4 7.04 -3.72 32.34
N GLU A 5 8.01 -2.83 32.47
CA GLU A 5 7.97 -1.48 31.91
C GLU A 5 7.81 -1.50 30.39
N TYR A 6 8.56 -2.37 29.71
CA TYR A 6 8.46 -2.56 28.28
C TYR A 6 7.03 -2.97 27.88
N LYS A 7 6.45 -3.95 28.58
CA LYS A 7 5.08 -4.40 28.31
C LYS A 7 4.07 -3.27 28.44
N LEU A 8 4.18 -2.48 29.50
CA LEU A 8 3.27 -1.34 29.72
C LEU A 8 3.36 -0.32 28.61
N ARG A 9 4.57 0.04 28.20
CA ARG A 9 4.78 1.01 27.12
C ARG A 9 4.26 0.49 25.77
N LEU A 10 4.48 -0.79 25.50
CA LEU A 10 3.99 -1.42 24.27
C LEU A 10 2.45 -1.44 24.23
N GLU A 11 1.80 -1.78 25.33
CA GLU A 11 0.33 -1.74 25.43
C GLU A 11 -0.21 -0.32 25.27
N GLU A 12 0.47 0.67 25.82
CA GLU A 12 0.10 2.07 25.64
C GLU A 12 0.21 2.49 24.17
N ILE A 13 1.28 2.10 23.48
CA ILE A 13 1.45 2.34 22.04
C ILE A 13 0.27 1.73 21.27
N LYS A 14 -0.07 0.49 21.53
CA LYS A 14 -1.19 -0.19 20.86
C LYS A 14 -2.52 0.52 21.12
N THR A 15 -2.75 0.97 22.33
CA THR A 15 -3.96 1.70 22.70
C THR A 15 -4.04 3.04 21.96
N LEU A 16 -2.95 3.79 21.94
CA LEU A 16 -2.86 5.06 21.24
C LEU A 16 -3.06 4.88 19.72
N ASN A 17 -2.50 3.82 19.15
CA ASN A 17 -2.69 3.52 17.73
C ASN A 17 -4.17 3.29 17.40
N LYS A 18 -4.90 2.56 18.25
CA LYS A 18 -6.35 2.34 18.08
C LYS A 18 -7.13 3.64 18.12
N LYS A 19 -6.66 4.62 18.87
CA LYS A 19 -7.28 5.94 18.98
C LYS A 19 -6.83 6.91 17.89
N GLY A 20 -5.92 6.49 17.01
CA GLY A 20 -5.35 7.35 15.97
C GLY A 20 -4.37 8.40 16.50
N ARG A 21 -3.88 8.26 17.73
CA ARG A 21 -2.96 9.20 18.38
C ARG A 21 -1.51 8.80 18.11
N PHE A 22 -1.14 8.80 16.84
CA PHE A 22 0.14 8.25 16.38
C PHE A 22 1.36 9.09 16.78
N GLN A 23 1.19 10.40 16.95
CA GLN A 23 2.28 11.26 17.41
C GLN A 23 2.72 10.89 18.82
N GLU A 24 1.76 10.63 19.70
CA GLU A 24 2.03 10.20 21.07
C GLU A 24 2.63 8.79 21.10
N SER A 25 2.14 7.90 20.23
CA SER A 25 2.75 6.56 20.06
C SER A 25 4.22 6.66 19.70
N ALA A 26 4.58 7.54 18.77
CA ALA A 26 5.97 7.73 18.36
C ALA A 26 6.84 8.24 19.51
N GLN A 27 6.31 9.14 20.34
CA GLN A 27 7.03 9.64 21.52
C GLN A 27 7.36 8.51 22.50
N ILE A 28 6.43 7.59 22.72
CA ILE A 28 6.67 6.43 23.58
C ILE A 28 7.65 5.47 22.90
N ALA A 29 7.51 5.23 21.62
CA ALA A 29 8.42 4.38 20.84
C ALA A 29 9.86 4.88 20.93
N ASP A 30 10.07 6.20 20.96
CA ASP A 30 11.39 6.81 21.09
C ASP A 30 12.10 6.46 22.42
N THR A 31 11.36 6.02 23.42
CA THR A 31 11.90 5.66 24.73
C THR A 31 12.35 4.21 24.83
N ILE A 32 12.14 3.41 23.79
CA ILE A 32 12.41 1.97 23.81
C ILE A 32 13.62 1.65 22.92
N ASP A 33 14.50 0.77 23.42
CA ASP A 33 15.61 0.24 22.63
C ASP A 33 15.13 -0.99 21.83
N TRP A 34 14.77 -0.75 20.58
CA TRP A 34 14.21 -1.76 19.70
C TRP A 34 15.22 -2.82 19.26
N LYS A 35 16.51 -2.58 19.42
CA LYS A 35 17.55 -3.58 19.09
C LYS A 35 17.40 -4.86 19.91
N LYS A 36 16.83 -4.75 21.11
CA LYS A 36 16.61 -5.88 22.03
C LYS A 36 15.32 -6.63 21.75
N VAL A 37 14.44 -6.11 20.93
CA VAL A 37 13.14 -6.69 20.61
C VAL A 37 13.30 -7.70 19.48
N ARG A 38 12.83 -8.95 19.71
CA ARG A 38 12.94 -10.03 18.74
C ARG A 38 11.67 -10.24 17.92
N ASN A 39 10.54 -9.76 18.40
CA ASN A 39 9.26 -9.96 17.73
C ASN A 39 9.16 -9.04 16.51
N THR A 40 9.25 -9.62 15.32
CA THR A 40 9.22 -8.86 14.06
C THR A 40 7.87 -8.22 13.78
N SER A 41 6.76 -8.82 14.26
CA SER A 41 5.43 -8.20 14.14
C SER A 41 5.35 -6.91 14.93
N THR A 42 5.93 -6.87 16.12
CA THR A 42 6.02 -5.65 16.93
C THR A 42 6.85 -4.59 16.22
N LEU A 43 8.01 -4.97 15.69
CA LEU A 43 8.85 -4.04 14.92
C LEU A 43 8.10 -3.48 13.71
N GLY A 44 7.29 -4.29 13.04
CA GLY A 44 6.43 -3.84 11.94
C GLY A 44 5.45 -2.76 12.38
N ILE A 45 4.80 -2.93 13.53
CA ILE A 45 3.88 -1.93 14.10
C ILE A 45 4.60 -0.61 14.37
N ILE A 46 5.80 -0.68 14.95
CA ILE A 46 6.58 0.52 15.26
C ILE A 46 7.04 1.23 13.99
N SER A 47 7.46 0.49 12.98
CA SER A 47 7.77 1.06 11.67
C SER A 47 6.58 1.82 11.09
N ASP A 48 5.37 1.26 11.19
CA ASP A 48 4.16 1.91 10.71
C ASP A 48 3.87 3.20 11.46
N VAL A 49 4.06 3.22 12.78
CA VAL A 49 3.90 4.44 13.59
C VAL A 49 4.83 5.54 13.09
N TYR A 50 6.09 5.22 12.85
CA TYR A 50 7.05 6.19 12.34
C TYR A 50 6.70 6.66 10.93
N LYS A 51 6.25 5.76 10.05
CA LYS A 51 5.80 6.12 8.69
C LYS A 51 4.62 7.09 8.72
N ILE A 52 3.64 6.84 9.57
CA ILE A 52 2.47 7.73 9.72
C ILE A 52 2.90 9.12 10.17
N ASN A 53 3.92 9.21 11.00
CA ASN A 53 4.51 10.48 11.44
C ASN A 53 5.48 11.08 10.43
N ARG A 54 5.63 10.47 9.26
CA ARG A 54 6.57 10.87 8.20
C ARG A 54 8.03 10.84 8.66
N ARG A 55 8.32 10.04 9.67
CA ARG A 55 9.67 9.79 10.18
C ARG A 55 10.26 8.57 9.46
N PHE A 56 10.57 8.75 8.19
CA PHE A 56 10.94 7.66 7.30
C PHE A 56 12.30 7.04 7.62
N ASP A 57 13.26 7.81 8.10
CA ASP A 57 14.56 7.29 8.51
C ASP A 57 14.43 6.36 9.72
N ASP A 58 13.62 6.77 10.70
CA ASP A 58 13.33 5.93 11.86
C ASP A 58 12.59 4.65 11.48
N ALA A 59 11.61 4.76 10.60
CA ALA A 59 10.89 3.61 10.08
C ALA A 59 11.84 2.63 9.38
N ARG A 60 12.77 3.14 8.58
CA ARG A 60 13.78 2.33 7.89
C ARG A 60 14.68 1.59 8.87
N GLU A 61 15.16 2.26 9.90
CA GLU A 61 15.99 1.64 10.93
C GLU A 61 15.29 0.46 11.60
N ILE A 62 14.00 0.64 11.96
CA ILE A 62 13.20 -0.42 12.57
C ILE A 62 13.02 -1.60 11.60
N LEU A 63 12.72 -1.33 10.33
CA LEU A 63 12.59 -2.39 9.34
C LEU A 63 13.89 -3.13 9.08
N LEU A 64 15.02 -2.44 9.11
CA LEU A 64 16.32 -3.08 8.98
C LEU A 64 16.63 -3.99 10.16
N LEU A 65 16.28 -3.58 11.39
CA LEU A 65 16.37 -4.43 12.57
C LEU A 65 15.52 -5.70 12.41
N ALA A 66 14.29 -5.54 11.94
CA ALA A 66 13.39 -6.67 11.68
C ALA A 66 13.97 -7.61 10.61
N ASN A 67 14.54 -7.05 9.56
CA ASN A 67 15.15 -7.82 8.47
C ASN A 67 16.37 -8.63 8.93
N GLU A 68 17.18 -8.08 9.81
CA GLU A 68 18.31 -8.82 10.41
C GLU A 68 17.84 -10.05 11.18
N LYS A 69 16.73 -9.91 11.88
CA LYS A 69 16.17 -10.98 12.73
C LYS A 69 15.41 -12.03 11.93
N SER A 70 14.86 -11.64 10.78
CA SER A 70 14.05 -12.51 9.95
C SER A 70 14.27 -12.17 8.47
N PRO A 71 15.44 -12.53 7.90
CA PRO A 71 15.82 -12.13 6.53
C PRO A 71 14.92 -12.67 5.44
N GLN A 72 14.18 -13.75 5.72
CA GLN A 72 13.30 -14.39 4.74
C GLN A 72 11.83 -14.03 4.93
N ASN A 73 11.54 -13.03 5.73
CA ASN A 73 10.18 -12.56 5.92
C ASN A 73 9.77 -11.63 4.79
N ARG A 74 8.91 -12.12 3.90
CA ARG A 74 8.47 -11.36 2.71
C ARG A 74 7.77 -10.05 3.06
N ARG A 75 7.05 -9.99 4.19
CA ARG A 75 6.34 -8.77 4.61
C ARG A 75 7.31 -7.65 4.95
N ILE A 76 8.43 -7.98 5.57
CA ILE A 76 9.47 -7.01 5.91
C ILE A 76 10.14 -6.51 4.62
N VAL A 77 10.49 -7.42 3.71
CA VAL A 77 11.10 -7.05 2.42
C VAL A 77 10.14 -6.18 1.61
N TYR A 78 8.85 -6.52 1.59
CA TYR A 78 7.83 -5.69 0.96
C TYR A 78 7.82 -4.27 1.55
N ALA A 79 7.79 -4.17 2.88
CA ALA A 79 7.77 -2.88 3.57
C ALA A 79 9.02 -2.05 3.28
N LEU A 80 10.19 -2.67 3.22
CA LEU A 80 11.44 -1.99 2.85
C LEU A 80 11.40 -1.48 1.41
N CYS A 81 10.89 -2.29 0.50
CA CYS A 81 10.70 -1.90 -0.90
C CYS A 81 9.76 -0.69 -1.02
N ASP A 82 8.61 -0.77 -0.38
CA ASP A 82 7.59 0.28 -0.40
C ASP A 82 8.13 1.59 0.17
N LEU A 83 8.86 1.51 1.28
CA LEU A 83 9.48 2.67 1.90
C LEU A 83 10.58 3.29 1.01
N ALA A 84 11.39 2.45 0.37
CA ALA A 84 12.42 2.91 -0.56
C ALA A 84 11.80 3.66 -1.75
N ILE A 85 10.69 3.16 -2.29
CA ILE A 85 9.95 3.86 -3.35
C ILE A 85 9.47 5.23 -2.86
N LYS A 86 8.84 5.24 -1.69
CA LYS A 86 8.27 6.46 -1.08
C LYS A 86 9.32 7.54 -0.81
N THR A 87 10.53 7.14 -0.49
CA THR A 87 11.64 8.05 -0.18
C THR A 87 12.55 8.34 -1.38
N GLY A 88 12.18 7.87 -2.57
CA GLY A 88 12.95 8.13 -3.79
C GLY A 88 14.20 7.29 -3.95
N GLN A 89 14.39 6.25 -3.14
CA GLN A 89 15.54 5.35 -3.20
C GLN A 89 15.26 4.21 -4.19
N VAL A 90 15.16 4.54 -5.47
CA VAL A 90 14.69 3.61 -6.51
C VAL A 90 15.62 2.42 -6.70
N VAL A 91 16.94 2.64 -6.64
CA VAL A 91 17.92 1.55 -6.77
C VAL A 91 17.73 0.52 -5.66
N GLU A 92 17.60 0.96 -4.42
CA GLU A 92 17.32 0.09 -3.28
C GLU A 92 15.98 -0.61 -3.44
N ALA A 93 14.95 0.11 -3.91
CA ALA A 93 13.63 -0.46 -4.15
C ALA A 93 13.68 -1.63 -5.13
N VAL A 94 14.42 -1.50 -6.22
CA VAL A 94 14.59 -2.58 -7.21
C VAL A 94 15.25 -3.80 -6.58
N GLU A 95 16.26 -3.62 -5.74
CA GLU A 95 16.91 -4.73 -5.06
C GLU A 95 15.95 -5.44 -4.08
N TYR A 96 15.16 -4.70 -3.31
CA TYR A 96 14.14 -5.30 -2.44
C TYR A 96 13.05 -6.00 -3.24
N TYR A 97 12.65 -5.44 -4.37
CA TYR A 97 11.70 -6.09 -5.28
C TYR A 97 12.21 -7.46 -5.73
N LYS A 98 13.47 -7.54 -6.17
CA LYS A 98 14.09 -8.81 -6.59
C LYS A 98 14.10 -9.82 -5.45
N GLN A 99 14.43 -9.39 -4.24
CA GLN A 99 14.40 -10.24 -3.06
C GLN A 99 12.98 -10.75 -2.78
N PHE A 100 11.99 -9.87 -2.86
CA PHE A 100 10.59 -10.23 -2.64
C PHE A 100 10.12 -11.31 -3.63
N VAL A 101 10.45 -11.15 -4.91
CA VAL A 101 10.09 -12.12 -5.95
C VAL A 101 10.76 -13.47 -5.70
N GLN A 102 12.02 -13.48 -5.26
CA GLN A 102 12.71 -14.70 -4.89
C GLN A 102 12.09 -15.42 -3.70
N LEU A 103 11.74 -14.66 -2.66
CA LEU A 103 11.13 -15.21 -1.44
C LEU A 103 9.72 -15.73 -1.66
N SER A 104 8.98 -15.08 -2.54
CA SER A 104 7.55 -15.34 -2.70
C SER A 104 7.12 -15.14 -4.18
N PRO A 105 7.56 -16.02 -5.08
CA PRO A 105 7.31 -15.84 -6.53
C PRO A 105 5.84 -15.89 -6.90
N ASN A 106 4.99 -16.51 -6.07
CA ASN A 106 3.55 -16.63 -6.32
C ASN A 106 2.71 -15.56 -5.61
N ASP A 107 3.35 -14.64 -4.89
CA ASP A 107 2.64 -13.54 -4.23
C ASP A 107 2.30 -12.45 -5.26
N ASN A 108 1.02 -12.21 -5.46
CA ASN A 108 0.54 -11.26 -6.46
C ASN A 108 0.90 -9.80 -6.14
N SER A 109 1.25 -9.50 -4.89
CA SER A 109 1.70 -8.17 -4.48
C SER A 109 2.96 -7.72 -5.21
N LYS A 110 3.70 -8.64 -5.83
CA LYS A 110 4.87 -8.30 -6.66
C LYS A 110 4.50 -7.35 -7.80
N TYR A 111 3.30 -7.50 -8.38
CA TYR A 111 2.84 -6.61 -9.45
C TYR A 111 2.59 -5.19 -8.94
N ILE A 112 2.10 -5.08 -7.71
CA ILE A 112 1.89 -3.77 -7.09
C ILE A 112 3.22 -3.06 -6.82
N LEU A 113 4.22 -3.78 -6.31
CA LEU A 113 5.56 -3.22 -6.14
C LEU A 113 6.16 -2.78 -7.48
N LEU A 114 6.03 -3.62 -8.50
CA LEU A 114 6.54 -3.30 -9.83
C LEU A 114 5.84 -2.05 -10.42
N TYR A 115 4.52 -1.96 -10.28
CA TYR A 115 3.76 -0.79 -10.69
C TYR A 115 4.27 0.48 -10.01
N LYS A 116 4.48 0.43 -8.69
CA LYS A 116 4.99 1.58 -7.92
C LYS A 116 6.41 1.97 -8.34
N ILE A 117 7.27 0.99 -8.61
CA ILE A 117 8.62 1.23 -9.13
C ILE A 117 8.55 1.89 -10.50
N TYR A 118 7.70 1.40 -11.40
CA TYR A 118 7.52 1.98 -12.72
C TYR A 118 7.02 3.43 -12.65
N GLU A 119 6.09 3.69 -11.74
CA GLU A 119 5.61 5.06 -11.49
C GLU A 119 6.75 5.97 -11.02
N ALA A 120 7.57 5.50 -10.08
CA ALA A 120 8.71 6.24 -9.56
C ALA A 120 9.80 6.49 -10.62
N GLN A 121 9.97 5.57 -11.57
CA GLN A 121 10.92 5.68 -12.67
C GLN A 121 10.36 6.43 -13.88
N ASP A 122 9.11 6.88 -13.80
CA ASP A 122 8.39 7.52 -14.90
C ASP A 122 8.36 6.66 -16.18
N ILE A 123 8.19 5.36 -16.01
CA ILE A 123 8.01 4.43 -17.12
C ILE A 123 6.65 4.72 -17.79
N SER A 124 6.52 4.41 -19.07
CA SER A 124 5.32 4.72 -19.85
C SER A 124 4.02 4.22 -19.21
N LEU A 125 2.93 4.93 -19.45
CA LEU A 125 1.60 4.56 -18.95
C LEU A 125 1.17 3.21 -19.49
N GLU A 126 1.52 2.89 -20.73
CA GLU A 126 1.22 1.62 -21.39
C GLU A 126 1.85 0.44 -20.64
N GLU A 127 3.10 0.59 -20.22
CA GLU A 127 3.78 -0.45 -19.44
C GLU A 127 3.19 -0.60 -18.05
N ARG A 128 2.81 0.53 -17.42
CA ARG A 128 2.11 0.50 -16.12
C ARG A 128 0.75 -0.19 -16.23
N ILE A 129 0.01 0.06 -17.29
CA ILE A 129 -1.26 -0.61 -17.60
C ILE A 129 -1.03 -2.12 -17.72
N ALA A 130 0.00 -2.54 -18.44
CA ALA A 130 0.31 -3.95 -18.62
C ALA A 130 0.53 -4.67 -17.27
N VAL A 131 1.23 -4.03 -16.34
CA VAL A 131 1.48 -4.59 -15.00
C VAL A 131 0.17 -4.74 -14.22
N LEU A 132 -0.69 -3.72 -14.20
CA LEU A 132 -1.98 -3.80 -13.49
C LEU A 132 -2.95 -4.78 -14.14
N LYS A 133 -2.89 -4.96 -15.45
CA LYS A 133 -3.67 -6.00 -16.14
C LYS A 133 -3.23 -7.40 -15.69
N GLU A 134 -1.93 -7.63 -15.53
CA GLU A 134 -1.43 -8.91 -15.01
C GLU A 134 -1.89 -9.15 -13.56
N TYR A 135 -1.87 -8.13 -12.73
CA TYR A 135 -2.41 -8.21 -11.38
C TYR A 135 -3.91 -8.57 -11.40
N LYS A 136 -4.68 -7.88 -12.22
CA LYS A 136 -6.14 -8.09 -12.34
C LYS A 136 -6.50 -9.53 -12.71
N LYS A 137 -5.69 -10.20 -13.51
CA LYS A 137 -5.93 -11.61 -13.88
C LYS A 137 -5.92 -12.55 -12.67
N ARG A 138 -5.30 -12.15 -11.57
CA ARG A 138 -5.10 -12.98 -10.38
C ARG A 138 -5.90 -12.51 -9.19
N GLU A 139 -6.05 -11.21 -9.03
CA GLU A 139 -6.78 -10.59 -7.92
C GLU A 139 -7.58 -9.40 -8.41
N TYR A 140 -8.82 -9.28 -7.93
CA TYR A 140 -9.65 -8.13 -8.24
C TYR A 140 -9.83 -7.29 -6.98
N ASN A 141 -9.06 -6.20 -6.90
CA ASN A 141 -9.03 -5.27 -5.78
C ASN A 141 -9.56 -3.92 -6.23
N GLU A 142 -10.45 -3.32 -5.44
CA GLU A 142 -11.12 -2.07 -5.82
C GLU A 142 -10.17 -0.90 -6.08
N LYS A 143 -9.15 -0.75 -5.23
CA LYS A 143 -8.17 0.33 -5.39
C LYS A 143 -7.41 0.22 -6.71
N TRP A 144 -6.93 -0.97 -7.02
CA TRP A 144 -6.11 -1.20 -8.21
C TRP A 144 -6.94 -1.30 -9.49
N ALA A 145 -8.20 -1.73 -9.38
CA ALA A 145 -9.16 -1.64 -10.48
C ALA A 145 -9.43 -0.19 -10.85
N TYR A 146 -9.62 0.69 -9.86
CA TYR A 146 -9.77 2.11 -10.11
C TYR A 146 -8.51 2.72 -10.72
N GLU A 147 -7.33 2.36 -10.20
CA GLU A 147 -6.06 2.84 -10.73
C GLU A 147 -5.90 2.48 -12.21
N LEU A 148 -6.26 1.26 -12.58
CA LEU A 148 -6.25 0.80 -13.98
C LEU A 148 -7.21 1.62 -14.85
N ALA A 149 -8.43 1.85 -14.38
CA ALA A 149 -9.40 2.68 -15.08
C ALA A 149 -8.87 4.10 -15.30
N PHE A 150 -8.24 4.66 -14.28
CA PHE A 150 -7.68 6.00 -14.34
C PHE A 150 -6.50 6.07 -15.31
N LEU A 151 -5.66 5.04 -15.39
CA LEU A 151 -4.59 4.97 -16.39
C LEU A 151 -5.15 4.91 -17.80
N TYR A 152 -6.21 4.16 -18.04
CA TYR A 152 -6.90 4.16 -19.33
C TYR A 152 -7.40 5.56 -19.70
N HIS A 153 -7.95 6.28 -18.72
CA HIS A 153 -8.36 7.67 -18.92
C HIS A 153 -7.17 8.54 -19.34
N ARG A 154 -6.04 8.41 -18.67
CA ARG A 154 -4.83 9.22 -18.95
C ARG A 154 -4.26 9.00 -20.35
N VAL A 155 -4.38 7.79 -20.88
CA VAL A 155 -3.90 7.48 -22.26
C VAL A 155 -4.98 7.67 -23.32
N GLY A 156 -6.17 8.12 -22.94
CA GLY A 156 -7.26 8.41 -23.89
C GLY A 156 -8.03 7.20 -24.36
N LEU A 157 -7.95 6.06 -23.67
CA LEU A 157 -8.69 4.84 -23.97
C LEU A 157 -10.05 4.86 -23.27
N ALA A 158 -10.98 5.66 -23.84
CA ALA A 158 -12.29 5.92 -23.23
C ALA A 158 -13.12 4.66 -23.04
N THR A 159 -13.17 3.78 -24.04
CA THR A 159 -13.96 2.53 -23.98
C THR A 159 -13.47 1.63 -22.85
N GLU A 160 -12.17 1.39 -22.79
CA GLU A 160 -11.53 0.58 -21.75
C GLU A 160 -11.73 1.19 -20.36
N CYS A 161 -11.64 2.51 -20.27
CA CYS A 161 -11.88 3.23 -19.00
C CYS A 161 -13.30 3.00 -18.50
N VAL A 162 -14.30 3.17 -19.36
CA VAL A 162 -15.71 2.99 -19.01
C VAL A 162 -16.00 1.54 -18.62
N GLU A 163 -15.46 0.58 -19.36
CA GLU A 163 -15.64 -0.84 -19.06
C GLU A 163 -15.07 -1.20 -17.68
N GLU A 164 -13.88 -0.71 -17.35
CA GLU A 164 -13.28 -0.94 -16.02
C GLU A 164 -14.11 -0.29 -14.91
N CYS A 165 -14.63 0.92 -15.14
CA CYS A 165 -15.51 1.59 -14.18
C CYS A 165 -16.79 0.76 -13.96
N ASP A 166 -17.43 0.30 -15.04
CA ASP A 166 -18.65 -0.50 -14.94
C ASP A 166 -18.43 -1.81 -14.19
N GLN A 167 -17.31 -2.49 -14.44
CA GLN A 167 -16.93 -3.69 -13.73
C GLN A 167 -16.75 -3.44 -12.24
N LEU A 168 -16.03 -2.39 -11.89
CA LEU A 168 -15.76 -2.02 -10.49
C LEU A 168 -17.07 -1.71 -9.75
N ILE A 169 -17.94 -0.93 -10.36
CA ILE A 169 -19.23 -0.57 -9.78
C ILE A 169 -20.08 -1.82 -9.56
N LEU A 170 -20.12 -2.71 -10.55
CA LEU A 170 -20.90 -3.95 -10.48
C LEU A 170 -20.43 -4.87 -9.36
N TRP A 171 -19.12 -5.10 -9.25
CA TRP A 171 -18.57 -6.09 -8.34
C TRP A 171 -18.49 -5.61 -6.88
N PHE A 172 -18.21 -4.33 -6.66
CA PHE A 172 -18.08 -3.81 -5.28
C PHE A 172 -19.34 -3.13 -4.77
N GLY A 173 -20.13 -2.52 -5.64
CA GLY A 173 -21.44 -1.97 -5.30
C GLY A 173 -21.42 -0.67 -4.49
N GLU A 174 -20.49 -0.51 -3.56
CA GLU A 174 -20.42 0.67 -2.69
C GLU A 174 -18.96 0.97 -2.29
N GLY A 175 -18.74 2.15 -1.71
CA GLY A 175 -17.43 2.57 -1.20
C GLY A 175 -16.80 3.67 -2.04
N LYS A 176 -15.68 4.19 -1.52
CA LYS A 176 -15.03 5.36 -2.12
C LYS A 176 -14.53 5.15 -3.55
N TYR A 177 -14.08 3.95 -3.87
CA TYR A 177 -13.59 3.66 -5.24
C TYR A 177 -14.72 3.46 -6.21
N VAL A 178 -15.87 2.94 -5.76
CA VAL A 178 -17.09 2.88 -6.56
C VAL A 178 -17.56 4.29 -6.91
N LEU A 179 -17.57 5.19 -5.92
CA LEU A 179 -17.93 6.59 -6.14
C LEU A 179 -16.96 7.26 -7.14
N LYS A 180 -15.67 7.06 -6.96
CA LYS A 180 -14.66 7.59 -7.88
C LYS A 180 -14.82 7.03 -9.31
N ALA A 181 -15.15 5.75 -9.43
CA ALA A 181 -15.39 5.11 -10.73
C ALA A 181 -16.61 5.72 -11.42
N MET A 182 -17.68 6.00 -10.67
CA MET A 182 -18.86 6.68 -11.21
C MET A 182 -18.51 8.08 -11.72
N GLU A 183 -17.76 8.83 -10.97
CA GLU A 183 -17.32 10.17 -11.36
C GLU A 183 -16.41 10.13 -12.60
N LEU A 184 -15.53 9.16 -12.67
CA LEU A 184 -14.65 8.96 -13.83
C LEU A 184 -15.45 8.59 -15.08
N LYS A 185 -16.40 7.66 -14.96
CA LYS A 185 -17.28 7.27 -16.06
C LYS A 185 -18.04 8.47 -16.63
N ARG A 186 -18.55 9.33 -15.76
CA ARG A 186 -19.32 10.52 -16.16
C ARG A 186 -18.55 11.50 -17.03
N LEU A 187 -17.24 11.43 -17.05
CA LEU A 187 -16.42 12.24 -17.95
C LEU A 187 -16.62 11.84 -19.43
N TYR A 188 -17.11 10.63 -19.68
CA TYR A 188 -17.28 10.09 -21.03
C TYR A 188 -18.71 9.84 -21.40
N VAL A 189 -19.47 9.21 -20.49
CA VAL A 189 -20.87 8.82 -20.74
C VAL A 189 -21.69 8.99 -19.46
N PRO A 190 -23.04 9.12 -19.57
CA PRO A 190 -23.89 9.19 -18.39
C PRO A 190 -23.86 7.87 -17.61
N LEU A 191 -24.15 7.96 -16.31
CA LEU A 191 -24.39 6.77 -15.50
C LEU A 191 -25.65 6.05 -15.98
N SER A 192 -25.68 4.72 -15.86
CA SER A 192 -26.92 3.97 -16.06
C SER A 192 -27.94 4.36 -14.98
N PRO A 193 -29.26 4.09 -15.18
CA PRO A 193 -30.25 4.41 -14.15
C PRO A 193 -29.93 3.77 -12.79
N ALA A 194 -29.47 2.52 -12.78
CA ALA A 194 -29.08 1.84 -11.55
C ALA A 194 -27.86 2.50 -10.88
N GLN A 195 -26.87 2.88 -11.69
CA GLN A 195 -25.66 3.57 -11.18
C GLN A 195 -26.01 4.95 -10.64
N GLN A 196 -26.88 5.68 -11.33
CA GLN A 196 -27.32 7.01 -10.87
C GLN A 196 -28.04 6.91 -9.53
N GLN A 197 -28.86 5.88 -9.36
CA GLN A 197 -29.56 5.64 -8.10
C GLN A 197 -28.56 5.36 -6.96
N LEU A 198 -27.53 4.54 -7.21
CA LEU A 198 -26.47 4.30 -6.25
C LEU A 198 -25.71 5.59 -5.91
N TYR A 199 -25.39 6.38 -6.93
CA TYR A 199 -24.68 7.65 -6.75
C TYR A 199 -25.45 8.61 -5.87
N ASP A 200 -26.77 8.75 -6.10
CA ASP A 200 -27.63 9.65 -5.36
C ASP A 200 -27.85 9.21 -3.89
N SER A 201 -27.64 7.93 -3.60
CA SER A 201 -27.83 7.37 -2.26
C SER A 201 -26.60 7.50 -1.35
N GLN A 202 -25.48 7.95 -1.89
CA GLN A 202 -24.20 8.04 -1.16
C GLN A 202 -23.85 9.46 -0.68
#